data_9b9f2c7c2fda39ff00259de178f773c4
#
_entry.id   9b9f2c7c2fda39ff00259de178f773c4
#
_cell.length_a   1.000
_cell.length_b   1.000
_cell.length_c   1.000
_cell.angle_alpha   90.00
_cell.angle_beta   90.00
_cell.angle_gamma   90.00
#
_symmetry.space_group_name_H-M   'P 1'
#
loop_
_entity.id
_entity.type
_entity.pdbx_description
1 polymer ?
#
loop_
_entity_poly.entity_id
_entity_poly.type
_entity_poly.pdbx_seq_one_letter_code
_entity_poly.pdbx_strand_id
1 'polypeptide(L)'
;MKLGVIVPYRKRPTHLRKFQEHIRNYLKDYDYELIVVEQNDDLPFNRGKLLNIGFKTALRKQCDYVVFHDVDMLPRDVDYSYSDIPLHLATNFVNSKRELFKTYFGGVTMFPIELFKKVNGYSNEYWGWGFEDDDLLLRCTEQNVFTDFEIYEVPQIDSAGLYLHGDESYIECTNTIDLTKEFTLHCTFKPDEIIPEYDKPFDEYCVFSIPGWDTTIGYNSFNRYKFECWDIGKECHQITSDYDYPKLTQITIVYKDRTLKMYQDGKLVGEKGVRRRLLNTKKDSFYIGIADTRDNDRKSFRGFVSDFAYWDTSLEPNEVQSLHQNPGMSFLADENQYSSSKHLKIYYDFKHTKFDNSFDYTGGSVIDLVHPRRIANVYNSIPKSIQNIERKKISIPARRESTFKLIGHPPEGYKDGGWKYESTRLNQIRYYKQVLDNESNLTTDGLSTLKFTTNSKTEDKNYTFLSVNL
;
A
#
# COMPACT_ATOMS: atom_id res chain seq x y z
N MET A 1 31.77 -5.99 -28.29
CA MET A 1 31.02 -5.13 -27.34
C MET A 1 31.08 -5.76 -25.98
N LYS A 2 31.42 -4.97 -24.99
CA LYS A 2 31.63 -5.43 -23.61
C LYS A 2 30.32 -5.38 -22.79
N LEU A 3 29.94 -6.50 -22.20
CA LEU A 3 28.76 -6.67 -21.35
C LEU A 3 29.10 -6.35 -19.88
N GLY A 4 28.29 -5.54 -19.21
CA GLY A 4 28.28 -5.41 -17.76
C GLY A 4 27.15 -6.24 -17.14
N VAL A 5 27.44 -7.28 -16.38
CA VAL A 5 26.44 -8.04 -15.62
C VAL A 5 26.39 -7.50 -14.20
N ILE A 6 25.28 -6.86 -13.83
CA ILE A 6 25.13 -6.14 -12.56
C ILE A 6 24.19 -6.92 -11.65
N VAL A 7 24.65 -7.28 -10.45
CA VAL A 7 23.94 -8.13 -9.49
C VAL A 7 23.78 -7.39 -8.16
N PRO A 8 22.56 -7.03 -7.77
CA PRO A 8 22.27 -6.51 -6.44
C PRO A 8 22.32 -7.65 -5.43
N TYR A 9 22.96 -7.42 -4.30
CA TYR A 9 23.27 -8.50 -3.37
C TYR A 9 23.12 -8.08 -1.91
N ARG A 10 22.65 -8.99 -1.06
CA ARG A 10 22.67 -8.85 0.39
C ARG A 10 22.63 -10.20 1.08
N LYS A 11 23.65 -10.50 1.91
CA LYS A 11 23.71 -11.63 2.88
C LYS A 11 23.23 -13.01 2.36
N ARG A 12 23.53 -13.35 1.08
CA ARG A 12 23.18 -14.66 0.45
C ARG A 12 24.42 -15.36 -0.14
N PRO A 13 25.44 -15.71 0.67
CA PRO A 13 26.74 -16.16 0.15
C PRO A 13 26.64 -17.45 -0.68
N THR A 14 25.74 -18.36 -0.32
CA THR A 14 25.53 -19.60 -1.07
C THR A 14 24.94 -19.34 -2.46
N HIS A 15 24.00 -18.39 -2.59
CA HIS A 15 23.44 -18.00 -3.90
C HIS A 15 24.51 -17.31 -4.74
N LEU A 16 25.25 -16.38 -4.16
CA LEU A 16 26.29 -15.64 -4.86
C LEU A 16 27.36 -16.60 -5.41
N ARG A 17 27.85 -17.52 -4.60
CA ARG A 17 28.84 -18.51 -5.03
C ARG A 17 28.32 -19.34 -6.21
N LYS A 18 27.11 -19.92 -6.09
CA LYS A 18 26.50 -20.72 -7.16
C LYS A 18 26.31 -19.90 -8.43
N PHE A 19 25.85 -18.66 -8.28
CA PHE A 19 25.69 -17.75 -9.41
C PHE A 19 27.00 -17.43 -10.09
N GLN A 20 28.04 -17.06 -9.33
CA GLN A 20 29.36 -16.72 -9.86
C GLN A 20 30.01 -17.90 -10.62
N GLU A 21 29.95 -19.09 -10.06
CA GLU A 21 30.44 -20.30 -10.72
C GLU A 21 29.73 -20.56 -12.04
N HIS A 22 28.41 -20.45 -12.03
CA HIS A 22 27.57 -20.69 -13.19
C HIS A 22 27.75 -19.64 -14.28
N ILE A 23 27.64 -18.34 -13.93
CA ILE A 23 27.66 -17.23 -14.89
C ILE A 23 29.03 -17.09 -15.57
N ARG A 24 30.13 -17.33 -14.86
CA ARG A 24 31.49 -17.31 -15.44
C ARG A 24 31.65 -18.36 -16.55
N ASN A 25 31.16 -19.57 -16.32
CA ASN A 25 31.18 -20.62 -17.32
C ASN A 25 30.24 -20.29 -18.47
N TYR A 26 29.06 -19.74 -18.19
CA TYR A 26 28.07 -19.42 -19.21
C TYR A 26 28.55 -18.30 -20.15
N LEU A 27 29.23 -17.28 -19.60
CA LEU A 27 29.72 -16.11 -20.35
C LEU A 27 31.16 -16.25 -20.84
N LYS A 28 31.75 -17.43 -20.84
CA LYS A 28 33.19 -17.66 -21.20
C LYS A 28 33.59 -17.10 -22.57
N ASP A 29 32.62 -17.06 -23.51
CA ASP A 29 32.81 -16.60 -24.89
C ASP A 29 32.39 -15.13 -25.09
N TYR A 30 31.98 -14.44 -24.02
CA TYR A 30 31.64 -13.03 -24.03
C TYR A 30 32.78 -12.19 -23.47
N ASP A 31 32.94 -10.95 -24.00
CA ASP A 31 33.70 -9.91 -23.31
C ASP A 31 32.80 -9.27 -22.25
N TYR A 32 33.05 -9.55 -20.98
CA TYR A 32 32.14 -9.12 -19.91
C TYR A 32 32.87 -8.65 -18.64
N GLU A 33 32.15 -7.93 -17.82
CA GLU A 33 32.48 -7.59 -16.43
C GLU A 33 31.32 -8.02 -15.52
N LEU A 34 31.57 -8.86 -14.53
CA LEU A 34 30.60 -9.20 -13.48
C LEU A 34 30.74 -8.22 -12.30
N ILE A 35 29.70 -7.45 -12.04
CA ILE A 35 29.68 -6.41 -11.02
C ILE A 35 28.63 -6.79 -9.94
N VAL A 36 29.10 -7.15 -8.76
CA VAL A 36 28.26 -7.44 -7.60
C VAL A 36 28.25 -6.25 -6.68
N VAL A 37 27.07 -5.75 -6.33
CA VAL A 37 26.90 -4.62 -5.42
C VAL A 37 26.16 -5.09 -4.17
N GLU A 38 26.88 -5.12 -3.05
CA GLU A 38 26.35 -5.53 -1.75
C GLU A 38 25.86 -4.34 -0.95
N GLN A 39 24.62 -4.40 -0.47
CA GLN A 39 24.13 -3.51 0.57
C GLN A 39 24.61 -4.00 1.94
N ASN A 40 25.36 -3.15 2.66
CA ASN A 40 26.02 -3.52 3.94
C ASN A 40 25.47 -2.78 5.16
N ASP A 41 24.50 -1.89 4.98
CA ASP A 41 23.78 -1.24 6.08
C ASP A 41 22.59 -2.08 6.54
N ASP A 42 21.88 -1.59 7.58
CA ASP A 42 20.69 -2.21 8.16
C ASP A 42 19.38 -1.62 7.60
N LEU A 43 19.45 -0.73 6.61
CA LEU A 43 18.27 -0.19 5.93
C LEU A 43 17.54 -1.31 5.14
N PRO A 44 16.24 -1.17 4.82
CA PRO A 44 15.57 -2.07 3.91
C PRO A 44 16.33 -2.26 2.59
N PHE A 45 16.20 -3.42 1.96
CA PHE A 45 16.91 -3.69 0.71
C PHE A 45 16.45 -2.73 -0.40
N ASN A 46 17.38 -2.08 -1.09
CA ASN A 46 17.06 -1.19 -2.20
C ASN A 46 17.71 -1.68 -3.50
N ARG A 47 16.98 -2.58 -4.19
CA ARG A 47 17.43 -3.20 -5.44
C ARG A 47 17.77 -2.16 -6.51
N GLY A 48 16.88 -1.20 -6.75
CA GLY A 48 17.05 -0.19 -7.78
C GLY A 48 18.31 0.66 -7.57
N LYS A 49 18.55 1.11 -6.34
CA LYS A 49 19.72 1.91 -5.99
C LYS A 49 21.03 1.13 -6.14
N LEU A 50 21.05 -0.14 -5.76
CA LEU A 50 22.22 -1.03 -5.98
C LEU A 50 22.51 -1.23 -7.48
N LEU A 51 21.48 -1.39 -8.30
CA LEU A 51 21.62 -1.50 -9.76
C LEU A 51 22.15 -0.21 -10.38
N ASN A 52 21.72 0.96 -9.91
CA ASN A 52 22.29 2.24 -10.32
C ASN A 52 23.78 2.40 -9.96
N ILE A 53 24.18 1.92 -8.77
CA ILE A 53 25.60 1.90 -8.35
C ILE A 53 26.41 1.00 -9.26
N GLY A 54 25.89 -0.19 -9.54
CA GLY A 54 26.49 -1.14 -10.47
C GLY A 54 26.66 -0.56 -11.88
N PHE A 55 25.63 0.15 -12.37
CA PHE A 55 25.69 0.83 -13.65
C PHE A 55 26.81 1.90 -13.71
N LYS A 56 26.95 2.75 -12.66
CA LYS A 56 28.07 3.71 -12.60
C LYS A 56 29.44 3.00 -12.62
N THR A 57 29.51 1.78 -12.08
CA THR A 57 30.72 0.96 -12.13
C THR A 57 30.96 0.39 -13.52
N ALA A 58 29.90 -0.10 -14.21
CA ALA A 58 29.99 -0.59 -15.58
C ALA A 58 30.48 0.50 -16.55
N LEU A 59 30.05 1.76 -16.36
CA LEU A 59 30.58 2.89 -17.12
C LEU A 59 32.09 3.07 -16.94
N ARG A 60 32.59 2.98 -15.70
CA ARG A 60 34.05 3.08 -15.41
C ARG A 60 34.84 1.92 -16.02
N LYS A 61 34.19 0.76 -16.16
CA LYS A 61 34.75 -0.45 -16.79
C LYS A 61 34.58 -0.46 -18.32
N GLN A 62 34.05 0.61 -18.89
CA GLN A 62 33.86 0.78 -20.33
C GLN A 62 32.98 -0.32 -20.95
N CYS A 63 31.92 -0.73 -20.25
CA CYS A 63 30.90 -1.61 -20.81
C CYS A 63 30.04 -0.84 -21.83
N ASP A 64 29.66 -1.51 -22.93
CA ASP A 64 28.84 -0.97 -24.00
C ASP A 64 27.35 -1.09 -23.69
N TYR A 65 26.99 -2.13 -22.92
CA TYR A 65 25.63 -2.43 -22.48
C TYR A 65 25.66 -3.18 -21.15
N VAL A 66 24.52 -3.22 -20.48
CA VAL A 66 24.39 -3.86 -19.18
C VAL A 66 23.24 -4.85 -19.13
N VAL A 67 23.38 -5.83 -18.26
CA VAL A 67 22.30 -6.72 -17.83
C VAL A 67 22.15 -6.61 -16.32
N PHE A 68 20.99 -6.17 -15.86
CA PHE A 68 20.59 -6.20 -14.46
C PHE A 68 20.08 -7.60 -14.15
N HIS A 69 20.66 -8.25 -13.16
CA HIS A 69 20.50 -9.70 -13.01
C HIS A 69 20.30 -10.09 -11.55
N ASP A 70 19.22 -10.78 -11.23
CA ASP A 70 18.99 -11.29 -9.89
C ASP A 70 19.91 -12.50 -9.61
N VAL A 71 20.46 -12.54 -8.39
CA VAL A 71 21.48 -13.53 -7.97
C VAL A 71 20.97 -14.98 -7.92
N ASP A 72 19.67 -15.17 -7.90
CA ASP A 72 18.99 -16.47 -7.81
C ASP A 72 18.49 -17.02 -9.15
N MET A 73 18.75 -16.32 -10.26
CA MET A 73 18.39 -16.74 -11.62
C MET A 73 19.61 -17.27 -12.38
N LEU A 74 19.71 -18.58 -12.59
CA LEU A 74 20.78 -19.17 -13.35
C LEU A 74 20.39 -19.33 -14.83
N PRO A 75 21.11 -18.71 -15.80
CA PRO A 75 20.80 -18.84 -17.22
C PRO A 75 20.93 -20.28 -17.69
N ARG A 76 20.01 -20.73 -18.55
CA ARG A 76 20.01 -22.05 -19.18
C ARG A 76 20.04 -21.95 -20.71
N ASP A 77 19.16 -21.11 -21.24
CA ASP A 77 19.10 -20.81 -22.67
C ASP A 77 18.83 -19.31 -22.78
N VAL A 78 19.88 -18.52 -22.79
CA VAL A 78 19.84 -17.04 -22.73
C VAL A 78 20.86 -16.48 -23.69
N ASP A 79 20.41 -15.70 -24.65
CA ASP A 79 21.30 -14.91 -25.50
C ASP A 79 21.53 -13.51 -24.90
N TYR A 80 22.74 -13.28 -24.43
CA TYR A 80 23.18 -11.98 -23.87
C TYR A 80 23.82 -11.04 -24.93
N SER A 81 23.69 -11.34 -26.22
CA SER A 81 24.20 -10.44 -27.26
C SER A 81 23.51 -9.08 -27.23
N TYR A 82 24.26 -8.05 -27.63
CA TYR A 82 23.81 -6.67 -27.66
C TYR A 82 22.45 -6.48 -28.38
N SER A 83 21.69 -5.52 -27.93
CA SER A 83 20.45 -5.05 -28.56
C SER A 83 20.42 -3.52 -28.51
N ASP A 84 19.89 -2.88 -29.54
CA ASP A 84 19.71 -1.41 -29.63
C ASP A 84 18.57 -0.90 -28.77
N ILE A 85 17.69 -1.79 -28.28
CA ILE A 85 16.59 -1.49 -27.38
C ILE A 85 16.70 -2.32 -26.10
N PRO A 86 16.14 -1.86 -24.98
CA PRO A 86 16.09 -2.68 -23.78
C PRO A 86 15.29 -3.96 -23.98
N LEU A 87 15.72 -5.04 -23.36
CA LEU A 87 15.07 -6.35 -23.46
C LEU A 87 14.76 -6.93 -22.08
N HIS A 88 13.57 -7.48 -21.93
CA HIS A 88 13.25 -8.37 -20.81
C HIS A 88 13.70 -9.80 -21.17
N LEU A 89 14.59 -10.36 -20.34
CA LEU A 89 15.15 -11.70 -20.56
C LEU A 89 14.55 -12.78 -19.65
N ALA A 90 13.97 -12.43 -18.50
CA ALA A 90 13.40 -13.41 -17.57
C ALA A 90 12.01 -13.89 -18.05
N THR A 91 11.94 -14.53 -19.22
CA THR A 91 10.70 -14.89 -19.91
C THR A 91 10.19 -16.29 -19.56
N ASN A 92 11.09 -17.27 -19.36
CA ASN A 92 10.73 -18.64 -19.01
C ASN A 92 11.58 -19.18 -17.84
N PHE A 93 11.01 -20.12 -17.09
CA PHE A 93 11.68 -20.74 -15.95
C PHE A 93 11.58 -22.26 -16.01
N VAL A 94 12.71 -22.93 -15.71
CA VAL A 94 12.75 -24.40 -15.65
C VAL A 94 11.76 -24.90 -14.59
N ASN A 95 10.90 -25.84 -14.98
CA ASN A 95 9.88 -26.43 -14.12
C ASN A 95 8.84 -25.46 -13.53
N SER A 96 8.62 -24.34 -14.19
CA SER A 96 7.57 -23.38 -13.83
C SER A 96 6.64 -23.14 -15.02
N LYS A 97 5.34 -23.16 -14.77
CA LYS A 97 4.29 -22.78 -15.73
C LYS A 97 3.78 -21.36 -15.45
N ARG A 98 4.56 -20.53 -14.75
CA ARG A 98 4.15 -19.17 -14.41
C ARG A 98 3.99 -18.36 -15.70
N GLU A 99 2.78 -17.94 -15.98
CA GLU A 99 2.53 -16.93 -17.01
C GLU A 99 2.94 -15.54 -16.46
N LEU A 100 3.70 -14.82 -17.25
CA LEU A 100 4.12 -13.47 -16.94
C LEU A 100 3.15 -12.49 -17.60
N PHE A 101 2.67 -11.52 -16.85
CA PHE A 101 1.88 -10.45 -17.42
C PHE A 101 2.71 -9.61 -18.41
N LYS A 102 2.05 -8.99 -19.38
CA LYS A 102 2.70 -8.37 -20.54
C LYS A 102 3.67 -7.26 -20.16
N THR A 103 3.33 -6.49 -19.14
CA THR A 103 4.13 -5.37 -18.63
C THR A 103 5.22 -5.78 -17.61
N TYR A 104 5.40 -7.09 -17.32
CA TYR A 104 6.46 -7.52 -16.40
C TYR A 104 7.85 -7.22 -16.98
N PHE A 105 8.66 -6.48 -16.21
CA PHE A 105 10.00 -6.02 -16.61
C PHE A 105 11.06 -6.26 -15.53
N GLY A 106 10.85 -7.27 -14.68
CA GLY A 106 11.71 -7.60 -13.54
C GLY A 106 12.66 -8.78 -13.79
N GLY A 107 13.43 -9.12 -12.77
CA GLY A 107 14.32 -10.28 -12.74
C GLY A 107 15.60 -10.10 -13.53
N VAL A 108 15.56 -10.22 -14.86
CA VAL A 108 16.73 -10.04 -15.73
C VAL A 108 16.36 -9.14 -16.90
N THR A 109 16.97 -7.95 -16.95
CA THR A 109 16.73 -6.95 -17.99
C THR A 109 18.05 -6.45 -18.60
N MET A 110 18.07 -6.27 -19.91
CA MET A 110 19.22 -5.75 -20.67
C MET A 110 18.96 -4.32 -21.12
N PHE A 111 19.99 -3.48 -21.06
CA PHE A 111 19.93 -2.10 -21.52
C PHE A 111 21.18 -1.66 -22.28
N PRO A 112 21.04 -1.00 -23.44
CA PRO A 112 22.08 -0.13 -23.97
C PRO A 112 22.42 0.98 -22.97
N ILE A 113 23.69 1.31 -22.82
CA ILE A 113 24.15 2.35 -21.87
C ILE A 113 23.39 3.68 -22.04
N GLU A 114 23.25 4.14 -23.27
CA GLU A 114 22.64 5.44 -23.52
C GLU A 114 21.14 5.48 -23.23
N LEU A 115 20.43 4.37 -23.45
CA LEU A 115 19.01 4.28 -23.10
C LEU A 115 18.79 4.23 -21.59
N PHE A 116 19.66 3.54 -20.84
CA PHE A 116 19.57 3.55 -19.38
C PHE A 116 19.86 4.93 -18.78
N LYS A 117 20.79 5.68 -19.37
CA LYS A 117 21.02 7.10 -19.02
C LYS A 117 19.80 7.96 -19.34
N LYS A 118 19.21 7.77 -20.54
CA LYS A 118 18.04 8.52 -20.99
C LYS A 118 16.86 8.40 -20.02
N VAL A 119 16.63 7.20 -19.45
CA VAL A 119 15.57 6.96 -18.44
C VAL A 119 16.02 7.30 -17.02
N ASN A 120 17.21 7.88 -16.83
CA ASN A 120 17.82 8.22 -15.54
C ASN A 120 17.93 7.03 -14.55
N GLY A 121 18.00 5.80 -15.09
CA GLY A 121 18.12 4.57 -14.31
C GLY A 121 16.87 4.19 -13.52
N TYR A 122 17.07 3.38 -12.48
CA TYR A 122 16.03 3.06 -11.50
C TYR A 122 15.78 4.24 -10.55
N SER A 123 14.59 4.30 -9.97
CA SER A 123 14.36 5.14 -8.79
C SER A 123 15.21 4.67 -7.60
N ASN A 124 15.68 5.61 -6.79
CA ASN A 124 16.39 5.34 -5.55
C ASN A 124 15.47 5.19 -4.33
N GLU A 125 14.17 5.37 -4.53
CA GLU A 125 13.17 5.53 -3.46
C GLU A 125 12.37 4.26 -3.17
N TYR A 126 12.58 3.16 -3.92
CA TYR A 126 11.89 1.89 -3.68
C TYR A 126 12.68 1.03 -2.71
N TRP A 127 12.22 0.98 -1.46
CA TRP A 127 12.81 0.21 -0.39
C TRP A 127 12.01 -1.06 -0.11
N GLY A 128 12.68 -2.13 0.24
CA GLY A 128 12.06 -3.43 0.50
C GLY A 128 11.80 -4.21 -0.79
N TRP A 129 10.54 -4.49 -1.12
CA TRP A 129 10.21 -5.35 -2.24
C TRP A 129 9.10 -4.76 -3.14
N GLY A 130 9.35 -4.76 -4.44
CA GLY A 130 8.36 -4.53 -5.50
C GLY A 130 8.26 -3.08 -6.00
N PHE A 131 7.76 -2.95 -7.22
CA PHE A 131 7.48 -1.73 -7.99
C PHE A 131 8.69 -0.93 -8.50
N GLU A 132 9.92 -1.30 -8.21
CA GLU A 132 11.11 -0.64 -8.77
C GLU A 132 11.28 -0.94 -10.26
N ASP A 133 10.87 -2.13 -10.71
CA ASP A 133 10.87 -2.55 -12.11
C ASP A 133 9.65 -2.00 -12.87
N ASP A 134 8.50 -1.88 -12.25
CA ASP A 134 7.34 -1.17 -12.80
C ASP A 134 7.65 0.32 -13.02
N ASP A 135 8.34 0.97 -12.07
CA ASP A 135 8.80 2.36 -12.19
C ASP A 135 9.81 2.52 -13.35
N LEU A 136 10.74 1.58 -13.49
CA LEU A 136 11.66 1.59 -14.63
C LEU A 136 10.91 1.49 -15.97
N LEU A 137 9.89 0.64 -16.04
CA LEU A 137 9.04 0.54 -17.24
C LEU A 137 8.25 1.82 -17.49
N LEU A 138 7.74 2.48 -16.45
CA LEU A 138 7.09 3.79 -16.55
C LEU A 138 8.05 4.82 -17.15
N ARG A 139 9.29 4.89 -16.66
CA ARG A 139 10.34 5.77 -17.20
C ARG A 139 10.64 5.48 -18.67
N CYS A 140 10.66 4.20 -19.05
CA CYS A 140 10.79 3.79 -20.46
C CYS A 140 9.58 4.25 -21.30
N THR A 141 8.38 4.17 -20.73
CA THR A 141 7.14 4.61 -21.38
C THR A 141 7.17 6.10 -21.66
N GLU A 142 7.51 6.92 -20.67
CA GLU A 142 7.59 8.38 -20.80
C GLU A 142 8.67 8.83 -21.80
N GLN A 143 9.74 8.08 -21.91
CA GLN A 143 10.82 8.34 -22.85
C GLN A 143 10.60 7.73 -24.23
N ASN A 144 9.42 7.11 -24.48
CA ASN A 144 9.08 6.42 -25.72
C ASN A 144 10.18 5.41 -26.15
N VAL A 145 10.66 4.60 -25.19
CA VAL A 145 11.70 3.59 -25.44
C VAL A 145 11.13 2.38 -26.17
N PHE A 146 9.86 2.06 -25.92
CA PHE A 146 9.14 0.97 -26.58
C PHE A 146 7.99 1.52 -27.43
N THR A 147 7.62 0.77 -28.46
CA THR A 147 6.54 1.12 -29.39
C THR A 147 5.19 0.54 -29.00
N ASP A 148 5.20 -0.63 -28.38
CA ASP A 148 4.01 -1.35 -27.99
C ASP A 148 3.57 -0.92 -26.58
N PHE A 149 2.26 -0.87 -26.36
CA PHE A 149 1.69 -0.48 -25.06
C PHE A 149 0.36 -1.17 -24.80
N GLU A 150 -0.03 -1.22 -23.53
CA GLU A 150 -1.38 -1.56 -23.11
C GLU A 150 -1.99 -0.43 -22.27
N ILE A 151 -3.31 -0.45 -22.14
CA ILE A 151 -4.03 0.47 -21.27
C ILE A 151 -4.05 -0.12 -19.86
N TYR A 152 -3.44 0.60 -18.95
CA TYR A 152 -3.41 0.26 -17.54
C TYR A 152 -4.43 1.11 -16.78
N GLU A 153 -5.30 0.45 -16.02
CA GLU A 153 -6.26 1.12 -15.15
C GLU A 153 -5.59 1.42 -13.81
N VAL A 154 -5.30 2.69 -13.59
CA VAL A 154 -4.63 3.16 -12.38
C VAL A 154 -5.66 3.80 -11.47
N PRO A 155 -5.78 3.34 -10.22
CA PRO A 155 -6.61 4.02 -9.25
C PRO A 155 -6.04 5.41 -8.98
N GLN A 156 -6.87 6.45 -9.18
CA GLN A 156 -6.50 7.83 -8.84
C GLN A 156 -6.40 7.99 -7.33
N ILE A 157 -5.27 8.49 -6.86
CA ILE A 157 -4.97 8.60 -5.45
C ILE A 157 -5.20 10.05 -4.97
N ASP A 158 -6.40 10.36 -4.44
CA ASP A 158 -6.63 11.58 -3.66
C ASP A 158 -6.38 11.31 -2.17
N SER A 159 -5.54 12.11 -1.51
CA SER A 159 -5.16 11.92 -0.10
C SER A 159 -6.32 12.29 0.83
N ALA A 160 -7.20 11.36 1.13
CA ALA A 160 -8.39 11.66 1.91
C ALA A 160 -8.66 10.71 3.09
N GLY A 161 -7.65 9.95 3.57
CA GLY A 161 -7.81 9.11 4.75
C GLY A 161 -6.81 7.97 4.89
N LEU A 162 -7.19 6.92 5.62
CA LEU A 162 -6.38 5.74 5.90
C LEU A 162 -6.97 4.50 5.26
N TYR A 163 -6.12 3.61 4.79
CA TYR A 163 -6.49 2.26 4.40
C TYR A 163 -6.12 1.28 5.50
N LEU A 164 -7.11 0.54 5.96
CA LEU A 164 -6.99 -0.56 6.91
C LEU A 164 -7.07 -1.87 6.11
N HIS A 165 -6.12 -2.75 6.31
CA HIS A 165 -5.99 -3.97 5.48
C HIS A 165 -6.50 -5.24 6.14
N GLY A 166 -7.23 -5.12 7.24
CA GLY A 166 -7.64 -6.24 8.08
C GLY A 166 -6.60 -6.49 9.17
N ASP A 167 -6.32 -7.74 9.45
CA ASP A 167 -5.53 -8.23 10.57
C ASP A 167 -4.46 -7.26 11.10
N GLU A 168 -4.58 -6.92 12.40
CA GLU A 168 -3.69 -5.99 13.10
C GLU A 168 -3.68 -4.53 12.61
N SER A 169 -4.52 -4.17 11.64
CA SER A 169 -4.63 -2.80 11.12
C SER A 169 -5.85 -2.12 11.72
N TYR A 170 -5.63 -1.16 12.63
CA TYR A 170 -6.70 -0.47 13.35
C TYR A 170 -6.26 0.87 13.91
N ILE A 171 -7.23 1.64 14.42
CA ILE A 171 -7.00 2.90 15.10
C ILE A 171 -7.60 2.80 16.51
N GLU A 172 -6.78 3.08 17.52
CA GLU A 172 -7.21 3.17 18.92
C GLU A 172 -7.41 4.63 19.31
N CYS A 173 -8.65 5.00 19.59
CA CYS A 173 -9.05 6.34 19.95
C CYS A 173 -9.22 6.44 21.48
N THR A 174 -8.37 7.20 22.16
CA THR A 174 -8.37 7.37 23.63
C THR A 174 -9.39 8.41 24.10
N ASN A 175 -10.65 8.22 23.71
CA ASN A 175 -11.77 9.12 24.02
C ASN A 175 -12.96 8.34 24.55
N THR A 176 -13.73 8.96 25.43
CA THR A 176 -14.98 8.41 25.94
C THR A 176 -16.16 8.90 25.12
N ILE A 177 -17.01 7.97 24.68
CA ILE A 177 -18.30 8.25 24.02
C ILE A 177 -19.42 7.93 25.02
N ASP A 178 -20.31 8.88 25.31
CA ASP A 178 -21.46 8.69 26.20
C ASP A 178 -22.72 8.39 25.36
N LEU A 179 -23.13 7.13 25.31
CA LEU A 179 -24.33 6.68 24.62
C LEU A 179 -25.60 6.72 25.48
N THR A 180 -25.52 7.21 26.72
CA THR A 180 -26.66 7.19 27.65
C THR A 180 -27.63 8.36 27.47
N LYS A 181 -27.23 9.36 26.72
CA LYS A 181 -27.98 10.56 26.38
C LYS A 181 -28.23 10.60 24.88
N GLU A 182 -28.78 11.70 24.39
CA GLU A 182 -28.83 11.99 22.97
C GLU A 182 -27.42 12.06 22.38
N PHE A 183 -27.22 11.47 21.22
CA PHE A 183 -25.93 11.51 20.53
C PHE A 183 -26.09 11.39 19.02
N THR A 184 -25.01 11.75 18.34
CA THR A 184 -24.80 11.43 16.94
C THR A 184 -23.41 10.85 16.75
N LEU A 185 -23.32 9.72 16.03
CA LEU A 185 -22.08 9.13 15.53
C LEU A 185 -22.05 9.25 14.01
N HIS A 186 -20.90 9.59 13.46
CA HIS A 186 -20.69 9.69 12.03
C HIS A 186 -19.38 9.01 11.65
N CYS A 187 -19.38 8.27 10.54
CA CYS A 187 -18.20 7.64 10.01
C CYS A 187 -18.29 7.59 8.47
N THR A 188 -17.21 8.02 7.82
CA THR A 188 -17.06 7.93 6.35
C THR A 188 -16.04 6.86 6.01
N PHE A 189 -16.45 5.86 5.25
CA PHE A 189 -15.61 4.73 4.89
C PHE A 189 -15.99 4.10 3.56
N LYS A 190 -15.08 3.32 2.97
CA LYS A 190 -15.32 2.48 1.80
C LYS A 190 -14.78 1.08 2.09
N PRO A 191 -15.62 0.04 2.21
CA PRO A 191 -15.13 -1.33 2.33
C PRO A 191 -14.45 -1.78 1.04
N ASP A 192 -13.51 -2.72 1.15
CA ASP A 192 -13.02 -3.47 0.00
C ASP A 192 -14.11 -4.42 -0.52
N GLU A 193 -13.97 -4.87 -1.76
CA GLU A 193 -14.84 -5.91 -2.29
C GLU A 193 -14.69 -7.20 -1.47
N ILE A 194 -15.82 -7.84 -1.21
CA ILE A 194 -15.86 -9.15 -0.58
C ILE A 194 -15.48 -10.19 -1.62
N ILE A 195 -14.41 -10.94 -1.36
CA ILE A 195 -13.91 -11.98 -2.25
C ILE A 195 -14.46 -13.33 -1.76
N PRO A 196 -15.40 -13.99 -2.47
CA PRO A 196 -16.06 -15.21 -2.01
C PRO A 196 -15.13 -16.39 -1.70
N GLU A 197 -13.93 -16.40 -2.27
CA GLU A 197 -12.93 -17.43 -2.01
C GLU A 197 -12.28 -17.33 -0.61
N TYR A 198 -12.28 -16.13 -0.02
CA TYR A 198 -11.64 -15.83 1.27
C TYR A 198 -12.66 -15.48 2.35
N ASP A 199 -13.85 -15.03 1.97
CA ASP A 199 -14.87 -14.51 2.87
C ASP A 199 -16.00 -15.54 2.99
N LYS A 200 -16.23 -16.03 4.22
CA LYS A 200 -17.29 -17.02 4.46
C LYS A 200 -18.67 -16.35 4.41
N PRO A 201 -19.73 -17.09 4.04
CA PRO A 201 -21.09 -16.64 4.29
C PRO A 201 -21.26 -16.28 5.77
N PHE A 202 -21.89 -15.14 6.05
CA PHE A 202 -22.11 -14.58 7.40
C PHE A 202 -20.93 -13.86 8.07
N ASP A 203 -19.78 -13.70 7.41
CA ASP A 203 -18.69 -12.87 7.95
C ASP A 203 -19.19 -11.43 8.18
N GLU A 204 -18.91 -10.91 9.36
CA GLU A 204 -19.17 -9.52 9.76
C GLU A 204 -17.86 -8.77 9.96
N TYR A 205 -17.75 -7.59 9.35
CA TYR A 205 -16.58 -6.72 9.40
C TYR A 205 -16.88 -5.48 10.23
N CYS A 206 -15.99 -5.15 11.15
CA CYS A 206 -16.20 -4.06 12.09
C CYS A 206 -15.45 -2.81 11.67
N VAL A 207 -16.17 -1.76 11.31
CA VAL A 207 -15.60 -0.43 10.99
C VAL A 207 -15.34 0.38 12.25
N PHE A 208 -16.26 0.37 13.19
CA PHE A 208 -16.20 1.07 14.48
C PHE A 208 -16.68 0.16 15.59
N SER A 209 -16.01 0.22 16.75
CA SER A 209 -16.44 -0.50 17.95
C SER A 209 -16.14 0.22 19.25
N ILE A 210 -17.05 0.10 20.20
CA ILE A 210 -16.78 0.35 21.61
C ILE A 210 -16.61 -1.00 22.31
N PRO A 211 -15.47 -1.27 22.98
CA PRO A 211 -15.20 -2.56 23.59
C PRO A 211 -16.23 -2.94 24.66
N GLY A 212 -16.58 -4.21 24.72
CA GLY A 212 -17.42 -4.78 25.76
C GLY A 212 -18.87 -5.03 25.40
N TRP A 213 -19.17 -5.30 24.12
CA TRP A 213 -20.50 -5.68 23.60
C TRP A 213 -21.39 -4.54 23.11
N ASP A 214 -20.88 -3.31 23.07
CA ASP A 214 -21.82 -2.26 23.29
C ASP A 214 -22.31 -1.55 22.07
N THR A 215 -21.41 -1.29 21.11
CA THR A 215 -21.84 -0.56 19.91
C THR A 215 -20.87 -0.80 18.78
N THR A 216 -21.41 -1.16 17.63
CA THR A 216 -20.61 -1.37 16.42
C THR A 216 -21.27 -0.74 15.20
N ILE A 217 -20.44 -0.21 14.29
CA ILE A 217 -20.79 0.04 12.90
C ILE A 217 -19.97 -0.93 12.06
N GLY A 218 -20.60 -1.65 11.16
CA GLY A 218 -19.95 -2.65 10.34
C GLY A 218 -20.68 -2.94 9.04
N TYR A 219 -20.23 -3.95 8.36
CA TYR A 219 -20.89 -4.50 7.18
C TYR A 219 -20.71 -6.02 7.13
N ASN A 220 -21.51 -6.70 6.33
CA ASN A 220 -21.44 -8.14 6.22
C ASN A 220 -21.36 -8.64 4.79
N SER A 221 -21.09 -9.92 4.63
CA SER A 221 -20.99 -10.61 3.34
C SER A 221 -22.28 -10.64 2.50
N PHE A 222 -23.41 -10.18 3.03
CA PHE A 222 -24.67 -10.02 2.32
C PHE A 222 -24.87 -8.61 1.75
N ASN A 223 -23.83 -7.80 1.65
CA ASN A 223 -23.88 -6.42 1.20
C ASN A 223 -24.80 -5.55 2.06
N ARG A 224 -24.66 -5.64 3.39
CA ARG A 224 -25.43 -4.85 4.33
C ARG A 224 -24.53 -4.07 5.27
N TYR A 225 -24.76 -2.78 5.36
CA TYR A 225 -24.27 -1.99 6.48
C TYR A 225 -25.12 -2.29 7.71
N LYS A 226 -24.48 -2.37 8.87
CA LYS A 226 -25.13 -2.70 10.13
C LYS A 226 -24.68 -1.74 11.22
N PHE A 227 -25.63 -1.23 11.97
CA PHE A 227 -25.40 -0.64 13.28
C PHE A 227 -25.99 -1.56 14.35
N GLU A 228 -25.26 -1.75 15.43
CA GLU A 228 -25.69 -2.58 16.55
C GLU A 228 -25.32 -1.92 17.88
N CYS A 229 -26.24 -1.94 18.85
CA CYS A 229 -26.00 -1.53 20.22
C CYS A 229 -26.88 -2.30 21.18
N TRP A 230 -26.57 -2.21 22.47
CA TRP A 230 -27.26 -2.94 23.54
C TRP A 230 -27.87 -1.99 24.56
N ASP A 231 -28.97 -2.39 25.17
CA ASP A 231 -29.57 -1.68 26.30
C ASP A 231 -29.15 -2.30 27.66
N ILE A 232 -29.50 -1.62 28.76
CA ILE A 232 -29.21 -2.08 30.13
C ILE A 232 -29.93 -3.41 30.50
N GLY A 233 -30.89 -3.82 29.70
CA GLY A 233 -31.59 -5.10 29.83
C GLY A 233 -30.95 -6.22 29.00
N LYS A 234 -29.82 -5.95 28.36
CA LYS A 234 -29.12 -6.87 27.46
C LYS A 234 -29.95 -7.23 26.21
N GLU A 235 -30.84 -6.34 25.77
CA GLU A 235 -31.51 -6.46 24.47
C GLU A 235 -30.65 -5.80 23.39
N CYS A 236 -30.41 -6.55 22.31
CA CYS A 236 -29.67 -6.04 21.14
C CYS A 236 -30.61 -5.26 20.21
N HIS A 237 -30.17 -4.07 19.81
CA HIS A 237 -30.86 -3.21 18.86
C HIS A 237 -30.01 -3.11 17.60
N GLN A 238 -30.58 -3.53 16.46
CA GLN A 238 -29.90 -3.51 15.16
C GLN A 238 -30.70 -2.70 14.14
N ILE A 239 -29.98 -1.98 13.29
CA ILE A 239 -30.50 -1.37 12.07
C ILE A 239 -29.56 -1.76 10.94
N THR A 240 -30.14 -2.16 9.80
CA THR A 240 -29.38 -2.54 8.60
C THR A 240 -29.84 -1.78 7.39
N SER A 241 -28.95 -1.56 6.45
CA SER A 241 -29.27 -1.04 5.11
C SER A 241 -28.48 -1.81 4.06
N ASP A 242 -29.11 -2.05 2.91
CA ASP A 242 -28.47 -2.74 1.80
C ASP A 242 -27.56 -1.79 1.01
N TYR A 243 -26.51 -2.33 0.37
CA TYR A 243 -25.71 -1.63 -0.63
C TYR A 243 -25.43 -2.53 -1.84
N ASP A 244 -25.41 -1.93 -3.03
CA ASP A 244 -25.26 -2.70 -4.27
C ASP A 244 -23.81 -3.15 -4.48
N TYR A 245 -22.87 -2.25 -4.16
CA TYR A 245 -21.45 -2.55 -4.25
C TYR A 245 -20.62 -1.61 -3.34
N PRO A 246 -19.38 -1.99 -2.95
CA PRO A 246 -18.52 -1.16 -2.09
C PRO A 246 -18.21 0.21 -2.72
N LYS A 247 -18.72 1.25 -2.12
CA LYS A 247 -18.44 2.66 -2.47
C LYS A 247 -18.11 3.45 -1.21
N LEU A 248 -17.58 4.65 -1.40
CA LEU A 248 -17.46 5.58 -0.29
C LEU A 248 -18.86 5.90 0.25
N THR A 249 -19.06 5.63 1.52
CA THR A 249 -20.35 5.74 2.18
C THR A 249 -20.20 6.48 3.51
N GLN A 250 -21.17 7.30 3.82
CA GLN A 250 -21.33 7.95 5.12
C GLN A 250 -22.45 7.25 5.89
N ILE A 251 -22.10 6.74 7.08
CA ILE A 251 -23.09 6.22 8.03
C ILE A 251 -23.19 7.19 9.19
N THR A 252 -24.39 7.68 9.44
CA THR A 252 -24.71 8.55 10.58
C THR A 252 -25.76 7.89 11.44
N ILE A 253 -25.49 7.74 12.72
CA ILE A 253 -26.41 7.19 13.72
C ILE A 253 -26.84 8.32 14.65
N VAL A 254 -28.12 8.55 14.76
CA VAL A 254 -28.71 9.55 15.65
C VAL A 254 -29.57 8.84 16.69
N TYR A 255 -29.37 9.16 17.97
CA TYR A 255 -30.19 8.70 19.08
C TYR A 255 -30.86 9.88 19.76
N LYS A 256 -32.19 9.88 19.74
CA LYS A 256 -33.03 10.90 20.37
C LYS A 256 -34.32 10.25 20.89
N ASP A 257 -34.78 10.66 22.07
CA ASP A 257 -36.08 10.24 22.65
C ASP A 257 -36.31 8.72 22.56
N ARG A 258 -35.29 7.94 22.90
CA ARG A 258 -35.29 6.47 22.83
C ARG A 258 -35.52 5.89 21.43
N THR A 259 -35.21 6.66 20.42
CA THR A 259 -35.27 6.23 19.03
C THR A 259 -33.88 6.35 18.40
N LEU A 260 -33.38 5.22 17.88
CA LEU A 260 -32.23 5.15 17.03
C LEU A 260 -32.62 5.36 15.58
N LYS A 261 -31.87 6.19 14.87
CA LYS A 261 -32.04 6.40 13.43
C LYS A 261 -30.69 6.17 12.75
N MET A 262 -30.71 5.46 11.64
CA MET A 262 -29.55 5.26 10.77
C MET A 262 -29.75 5.98 9.46
N TYR A 263 -28.79 6.81 9.11
CA TYR A 263 -28.72 7.48 7.82
C TYR A 263 -27.55 6.92 7.03
N GLN A 264 -27.79 6.67 5.76
CA GLN A 264 -26.77 6.30 4.79
C GLN A 264 -26.75 7.37 3.69
N ASP A 265 -25.58 7.97 3.47
CA ASP A 265 -25.39 9.03 2.49
C ASP A 265 -26.44 10.16 2.66
N GLY A 266 -26.66 10.60 3.90
CA GLY A 266 -27.60 11.66 4.25
C GLY A 266 -29.08 11.26 4.26
N LYS A 267 -29.45 10.04 3.84
CA LYS A 267 -30.84 9.56 3.76
C LYS A 267 -31.16 8.64 4.92
N LEU A 268 -32.32 8.80 5.55
CA LEU A 268 -32.81 7.88 6.57
C LEU A 268 -33.07 6.50 5.93
N VAL A 269 -32.41 5.46 6.43
CA VAL A 269 -32.54 4.07 5.94
C VAL A 269 -33.19 3.15 6.96
N GLY A 270 -33.26 3.54 8.22
CA GLY A 270 -33.95 2.75 9.24
C GLY A 270 -34.07 3.49 10.56
N GLU A 271 -35.07 3.08 11.35
CA GLU A 271 -35.25 3.55 12.72
C GLU A 271 -35.68 2.42 13.65
N LYS A 272 -35.34 2.54 14.92
CA LYS A 272 -35.60 1.52 15.95
C LYS A 272 -35.91 2.17 17.29
N GLY A 273 -37.06 1.88 17.85
CA GLY A 273 -37.40 2.24 19.22
C GLY A 273 -36.62 1.40 20.23
N VAL A 274 -36.11 2.05 21.26
CA VAL A 274 -35.37 1.43 22.36
C VAL A 274 -36.19 1.53 23.64
N ARG A 275 -36.58 0.40 24.22
CA ARG A 275 -37.45 0.40 25.42
C ARG A 275 -36.71 0.82 26.69
N ARG A 276 -35.44 0.49 26.78
CA ARG A 276 -34.59 0.75 27.95
C ARG A 276 -33.46 1.70 27.57
N ARG A 277 -32.79 2.24 28.57
CA ARG A 277 -31.59 3.07 28.35
C ARG A 277 -30.51 2.24 27.67
N LEU A 278 -29.79 2.84 26.73
CA LEU A 278 -28.62 2.20 26.10
C LEU A 278 -27.54 1.93 27.15
N LEU A 279 -26.86 0.85 26.96
CA LEU A 279 -25.73 0.46 27.80
C LEU A 279 -24.56 1.41 27.54
N ASN A 280 -23.95 1.91 28.58
CA ASN A 280 -22.70 2.66 28.50
C ASN A 280 -21.65 1.92 29.32
N THR A 281 -20.77 1.24 28.66
CA THR A 281 -19.58 0.74 29.30
C THR A 281 -18.58 1.87 29.35
N LYS A 282 -18.46 2.59 30.40
CA LYS A 282 -17.44 3.63 30.62
C LYS A 282 -16.03 3.12 30.27
N LYS A 283 -15.74 3.02 28.99
CA LYS A 283 -14.45 2.68 28.44
C LYS A 283 -13.73 3.96 28.06
N ASP A 284 -12.44 3.98 28.31
CA ASP A 284 -11.59 5.13 28.03
C ASP A 284 -11.12 5.16 26.56
N SER A 285 -11.55 4.16 25.75
CA SER A 285 -11.18 4.06 24.35
C SER A 285 -12.28 3.40 23.49
N PHE A 286 -12.24 3.69 22.20
CA PHE A 286 -12.97 3.01 21.16
C PHE A 286 -12.04 2.72 19.98
N TYR A 287 -12.46 1.89 19.05
CA TYR A 287 -11.61 1.43 17.94
C TYR A 287 -12.26 1.67 16.59
N ILE A 288 -11.44 1.96 15.57
CA ILE A 288 -11.80 1.96 14.16
C ILE A 288 -11.04 0.82 13.48
N GLY A 289 -11.75 -0.03 12.76
CA GLY A 289 -11.16 -1.12 11.96
C GLY A 289 -11.08 -2.47 12.67
N ILE A 290 -11.37 -2.55 13.96
CA ILE A 290 -11.34 -3.82 14.70
C ILE A 290 -12.51 -3.93 15.67
N ALA A 291 -13.03 -5.15 15.84
CA ALA A 291 -13.94 -5.48 16.93
C ALA A 291 -13.17 -5.71 18.24
N ASP A 292 -13.89 -5.77 19.37
CA ASP A 292 -13.29 -6.21 20.64
C ASP A 292 -12.63 -7.58 20.44
N THR A 293 -11.36 -7.72 20.85
CA THR A 293 -10.55 -8.94 20.74
C THR A 293 -11.16 -10.18 21.39
N ARG A 294 -12.25 -10.04 22.12
CA ARG A 294 -13.01 -11.13 22.75
C ARG A 294 -14.13 -11.70 21.86
N ASP A 295 -14.45 -11.03 20.74
CA ASP A 295 -15.46 -11.49 19.80
C ASP A 295 -14.77 -12.14 18.58
N ASN A 296 -14.56 -13.46 18.66
CA ASN A 296 -13.91 -14.23 17.58
C ASN A 296 -14.75 -14.36 16.31
N ASP A 297 -15.99 -13.87 16.30
CA ASP A 297 -16.91 -14.02 15.16
C ASP A 297 -16.88 -12.82 14.22
N ARG A 298 -16.22 -11.72 14.60
CA ARG A 298 -16.11 -10.50 13.77
C ARG A 298 -14.71 -10.31 13.24
N LYS A 299 -14.66 -10.00 11.94
CA LYS A 299 -13.41 -9.73 11.24
C LYS A 299 -13.03 -8.25 11.34
N SER A 300 -11.73 -7.99 11.27
CA SER A 300 -11.19 -6.65 11.13
C SER A 300 -11.59 -6.04 9.80
N PHE A 301 -11.81 -4.75 9.77
CA PHE A 301 -12.18 -4.01 8.57
C PHE A 301 -11.06 -4.01 7.54
N ARG A 302 -11.44 -4.26 6.29
CA ARG A 302 -10.59 -4.02 5.13
C ARG A 302 -11.22 -2.94 4.28
N GLY A 303 -10.48 -1.88 4.04
CA GLY A 303 -10.99 -0.78 3.26
C GLY A 303 -10.45 0.58 3.72
N PHE A 304 -11.09 1.60 3.25
CA PHE A 304 -10.70 2.98 3.46
C PHE A 304 -11.58 3.65 4.52
N VAL A 305 -10.98 4.43 5.42
CA VAL A 305 -11.67 5.30 6.38
C VAL A 305 -11.20 6.74 6.18
N SER A 306 -12.16 7.67 6.08
CA SER A 306 -11.90 9.10 5.86
C SER A 306 -11.93 9.90 7.16
N ASP A 307 -13.02 9.73 7.90
CA ASP A 307 -13.27 10.50 9.10
C ASP A 307 -14.17 9.77 10.09
N PHE A 308 -14.14 10.23 11.33
CA PHE A 308 -15.04 9.83 12.40
C PHE A 308 -15.38 11.03 13.27
N ALA A 309 -16.66 11.18 13.62
CA ALA A 309 -17.13 12.24 14.49
C ALA A 309 -18.21 11.79 15.48
N TYR A 310 -18.24 12.44 16.66
CA TYR A 310 -19.24 12.23 17.70
C TYR A 310 -19.71 13.56 18.26
N TRP A 311 -21.03 13.71 18.34
CA TRP A 311 -21.72 14.83 18.99
C TRP A 311 -22.47 14.35 20.23
N ASP A 312 -22.47 15.15 21.29
CA ASP A 312 -23.28 14.93 22.50
C ASP A 312 -24.71 15.44 22.35
N THR A 313 -25.22 15.48 21.15
CA THR A 313 -26.59 15.86 20.78
C THR A 313 -27.06 15.06 19.57
N SER A 314 -28.36 15.05 19.36
CA SER A 314 -28.97 14.51 18.15
C SER A 314 -28.97 15.56 17.04
N LEU A 315 -28.28 15.29 15.92
CA LEU A 315 -28.36 16.13 14.73
C LEU A 315 -29.76 16.02 14.08
N GLU A 316 -30.28 17.16 13.61
CA GLU A 316 -31.52 17.18 12.86
C GLU A 316 -31.32 16.61 11.43
N PRO A 317 -32.35 16.09 10.75
CA PRO A 317 -32.21 15.46 9.43
C PRO A 317 -31.56 16.36 8.36
N ASN A 318 -31.83 17.67 8.40
CA ASN A 318 -31.21 18.62 7.48
C ASN A 318 -29.73 18.83 7.77
N GLU A 319 -29.29 18.73 9.03
CA GLU A 319 -27.87 18.76 9.37
C GLU A 319 -27.16 17.52 8.85
N VAL A 320 -27.73 16.33 9.06
CA VAL A 320 -27.18 15.07 8.53
C VAL A 320 -27.09 15.11 7.00
N GLN A 321 -28.09 15.66 6.33
CA GLN A 321 -28.05 15.84 4.87
C GLN A 321 -26.98 16.85 4.46
N SER A 322 -26.79 17.93 5.23
CA SER A 322 -25.74 18.92 4.96
C SER A 322 -24.34 18.33 5.05
N LEU A 323 -24.06 17.46 6.05
CA LEU A 323 -22.78 16.75 6.14
C LEU A 323 -22.49 15.94 4.88
N HIS A 324 -23.51 15.30 4.31
CA HIS A 324 -23.35 14.51 3.10
C HIS A 324 -23.17 15.35 1.83
N GLN A 325 -23.92 16.44 1.69
CA GLN A 325 -23.93 17.26 0.47
C GLN A 325 -22.68 18.15 0.34
N ASN A 326 -21.94 18.37 1.42
CA ASN A 326 -20.76 19.21 1.45
C ASN A 326 -19.51 18.41 1.87
N PRO A 327 -19.03 17.48 1.04
CA PRO A 327 -17.85 16.67 1.34
C PRO A 327 -16.64 17.61 1.52
N GLY A 328 -15.93 17.47 2.63
CA GLY A 328 -14.81 18.33 3.00
C GLY A 328 -15.18 19.54 3.85
N MET A 329 -16.47 19.71 4.18
CA MET A 329 -16.90 20.69 5.18
C MET A 329 -16.25 20.39 6.53
N SER A 330 -15.81 21.43 7.22
CA SER A 330 -15.30 21.30 8.58
C SER A 330 -16.46 21.17 9.56
N PHE A 331 -16.48 20.13 10.38
CA PHE A 331 -17.47 19.98 11.45
C PHE A 331 -17.23 20.92 12.63
N LEU A 332 -16.10 21.65 12.64
CA LEU A 332 -15.69 22.54 13.73
C LEU A 332 -16.42 23.90 13.74
N ALA A 333 -17.13 24.24 12.68
CA ALA A 333 -17.84 25.49 12.55
C ALA A 333 -19.26 25.29 12.00
N ASP A 334 -20.18 26.14 12.42
CA ASP A 334 -21.52 26.13 11.84
C ASP A 334 -21.45 26.65 10.40
N GLU A 335 -21.95 25.86 9.48
CA GLU A 335 -21.91 26.18 8.05
C GLU A 335 -23.08 25.51 7.31
N ASN A 336 -23.61 26.18 6.29
CA ASN A 336 -24.76 25.72 5.52
C ASN A 336 -25.98 25.47 6.42
N GLN A 337 -26.52 24.25 6.45
CA GLN A 337 -27.61 23.85 7.33
C GLN A 337 -27.13 23.13 8.61
N TYR A 338 -25.83 23.06 8.82
CA TYR A 338 -25.22 22.48 10.01
C TYR A 338 -24.99 23.58 11.06
N SER A 339 -25.52 23.41 12.26
CA SER A 339 -25.51 24.39 13.36
C SER A 339 -25.13 23.80 14.73
N SER A 340 -24.66 22.56 14.73
CA SER A 340 -24.37 21.79 15.94
C SER A 340 -22.87 21.66 16.25
N SER A 341 -22.01 22.53 15.68
CA SER A 341 -20.55 22.47 15.89
C SER A 341 -20.16 22.54 17.37
N LYS A 342 -20.87 23.32 18.20
CA LYS A 342 -20.65 23.44 19.66
C LYS A 342 -20.88 22.14 20.44
N HIS A 343 -21.62 21.18 19.86
CA HIS A 343 -21.93 19.89 20.43
C HIS A 343 -20.97 18.79 19.91
N LEU A 344 -20.09 19.10 18.97
CA LEU A 344 -19.05 18.22 18.52
C LEU A 344 -18.05 17.95 19.66
N LYS A 345 -17.79 16.69 19.99
CA LYS A 345 -16.91 16.26 21.09
C LYS A 345 -15.68 15.52 20.63
N ILE A 346 -15.77 14.86 19.48
CA ILE A 346 -14.67 14.09 18.87
C ILE A 346 -14.74 14.31 17.36
N TYR A 347 -13.61 14.61 16.76
CA TYR A 347 -13.48 14.66 15.31
C TYR A 347 -12.09 14.26 14.87
N TYR A 348 -11.98 13.10 14.24
CA TYR A 348 -10.79 12.62 13.58
C TYR A 348 -10.96 12.73 12.06
N ASP A 349 -10.10 13.51 11.44
CA ASP A 349 -9.94 13.57 9.99
C ASP A 349 -8.65 12.80 9.65
N PHE A 350 -8.79 11.57 9.14
CA PHE A 350 -7.68 10.64 8.97
C PHE A 350 -6.71 11.02 7.86
N LYS A 351 -7.03 11.99 7.01
CA LYS A 351 -6.07 12.57 6.05
C LYS A 351 -4.91 13.31 6.76
N HIS A 352 -5.09 13.71 8.00
CA HIS A 352 -4.08 14.38 8.81
C HIS A 352 -3.27 13.44 9.71
N THR A 353 -3.28 12.14 9.42
CA THR A 353 -2.48 11.16 10.16
C THR A 353 -0.99 11.42 9.98
N LYS A 354 -0.26 11.44 11.09
CA LYS A 354 1.21 11.50 11.14
C LYS A 354 1.74 10.11 11.42
N PHE A 355 2.60 9.62 10.58
CA PHE A 355 3.27 8.33 10.76
C PHE A 355 4.60 8.51 11.48
N ASP A 356 4.92 7.59 12.37
CA ASP A 356 6.14 7.62 13.19
C ASP A 356 7.38 7.33 12.35
N ASN A 357 7.24 6.51 11.32
CA ASN A 357 8.29 6.18 10.39
C ASN A 357 7.75 6.17 8.95
N SER A 358 8.40 6.90 8.07
CA SER A 358 8.03 6.94 6.64
C SER A 358 8.39 5.67 5.88
N PHE A 359 9.06 4.71 6.51
CA PHE A 359 9.51 3.47 5.87
C PHE A 359 8.69 2.24 6.23
N ASP A 360 8.08 2.17 7.40
CA ASP A 360 7.38 0.97 7.83
C ASP A 360 5.89 1.15 8.16
N TYR A 361 5.39 2.36 8.37
CA TYR A 361 3.98 2.69 8.69
C TYR A 361 3.34 1.75 9.75
N THR A 362 4.17 1.16 10.61
CA THR A 362 3.71 0.26 11.67
C THR A 362 3.02 1.01 12.79
N GLY A 363 3.30 2.30 12.89
CA GLY A 363 2.72 3.19 13.88
C GLY A 363 2.47 4.59 13.33
N GLY A 364 1.53 5.27 13.94
CA GLY A 364 1.21 6.65 13.62
C GLY A 364 0.22 7.23 14.59
N SER A 365 -0.10 8.49 14.40
CA SER A 365 -1.07 9.20 15.23
C SER A 365 -1.91 10.17 14.44
N VAL A 366 -3.16 10.34 14.86
CA VAL A 366 -4.06 11.38 14.37
C VAL A 366 -4.61 12.18 15.54
N ILE A 367 -4.71 13.48 15.35
CA ILE A 367 -5.15 14.42 16.40
C ILE A 367 -6.67 14.52 16.38
N ASP A 368 -7.31 14.47 17.55
CA ASP A 368 -8.68 14.90 17.70
C ASP A 368 -8.77 16.42 17.46
N LEU A 369 -9.42 16.81 16.40
CA LEU A 369 -9.50 18.22 15.97
C LEU A 369 -10.32 19.09 16.95
N VAL A 370 -11.18 18.50 17.78
CA VAL A 370 -11.90 19.20 18.86
C VAL A 370 -11.00 19.38 20.07
N HIS A 371 -10.19 18.37 20.38
CA HIS A 371 -9.30 18.34 21.54
C HIS A 371 -7.87 17.99 21.13
N PRO A 372 -7.07 18.94 20.61
CA PRO A 372 -5.75 18.64 20.02
C PRO A 372 -4.71 18.00 20.94
N ARG A 373 -5.00 17.91 22.24
CA ARG A 373 -4.16 17.16 23.21
C ARG A 373 -4.50 15.66 23.24
N ARG A 374 -5.60 15.25 22.62
CA ARG A 374 -6.00 13.85 22.49
C ARG A 374 -5.56 13.35 21.14
N ILE A 375 -4.98 12.18 21.14
CA ILE A 375 -4.50 11.51 19.93
C ILE A 375 -5.15 10.13 19.84
N ALA A 376 -5.38 9.68 18.63
CA ALA A 376 -5.63 8.27 18.34
C ALA A 376 -4.34 7.65 17.83
N ASN A 377 -4.04 6.43 18.28
CA ASN A 377 -2.91 5.66 17.79
C ASN A 377 -3.33 4.85 16.57
N VAL A 378 -2.53 4.90 15.54
CA VAL A 378 -2.76 4.23 14.27
C VAL A 378 -1.79 3.07 14.15
N TYR A 379 -2.31 1.87 13.92
CA TYR A 379 -1.53 0.64 13.83
C TYR A 379 -1.64 0.04 12.43
N ASN A 380 -0.52 -0.30 11.82
CA ASN A 380 -0.40 -1.04 10.56
C ASN A 380 -1.33 -0.54 9.44
N SER A 381 -1.57 0.75 9.37
CA SER A 381 -2.44 1.36 8.37
C SER A 381 -1.64 2.19 7.37
N ILE A 382 -2.17 2.38 6.18
CA ILE A 382 -1.49 3.03 5.07
C ILE A 382 -2.27 4.27 4.67
N PRO A 383 -1.60 5.43 4.45
CA PRO A 383 -2.27 6.56 3.84
C PRO A 383 -2.78 6.15 2.46
N LYS A 384 -4.07 6.25 2.24
CA LYS A 384 -4.69 5.92 0.96
C LYS A 384 -5.82 6.88 0.64
N SER A 385 -6.13 6.93 -0.59
CA SER A 385 -7.05 7.84 -1.23
C SER A 385 -8.20 7.11 -1.90
N ILE A 386 -9.26 7.86 -2.15
CA ILE A 386 -10.44 7.41 -2.87
C ILE A 386 -10.11 7.30 -4.35
N GLN A 387 -10.56 6.22 -4.98
CA GLN A 387 -10.19 5.91 -6.35
C GLN A 387 -11.19 6.46 -7.35
N ASN A 388 -10.71 7.39 -8.21
CA ASN A 388 -11.15 7.42 -9.59
C ASN A 388 -10.17 6.56 -10.40
N ILE A 389 -10.66 5.80 -11.37
CA ILE A 389 -9.80 4.99 -12.24
C ILE A 389 -9.39 5.86 -13.43
N GLU A 390 -8.12 6.16 -13.56
CA GLU A 390 -7.57 6.75 -14.78
C GLU A 390 -6.96 5.67 -15.68
N ARG A 391 -7.14 5.85 -16.99
CA ARG A 391 -6.54 4.96 -17.99
C ARG A 391 -5.23 5.55 -18.49
N LYS A 392 -4.14 4.89 -18.21
CA LYS A 392 -2.79 5.29 -18.60
C LYS A 392 -2.20 4.29 -19.59
N LYS A 393 -1.40 4.78 -20.52
CA LYS A 393 -0.61 3.91 -21.39
C LYS A 393 0.64 3.48 -20.67
N ILE A 394 0.90 2.17 -20.63
CA ILE A 394 2.15 1.61 -20.15
C ILE A 394 2.74 0.77 -21.28
N SER A 395 4.00 0.94 -21.56
CA SER A 395 4.70 0.20 -22.60
C SER A 395 4.73 -1.30 -22.32
N ILE A 396 4.66 -2.08 -23.37
CA ILE A 396 4.97 -3.51 -23.31
C ILE A 396 6.47 -3.64 -23.62
N PRO A 397 7.29 -4.17 -22.69
CA PRO A 397 8.71 -4.28 -22.93
C PRO A 397 9.01 -5.32 -24.03
N ALA A 398 9.98 -5.01 -24.86
CA ALA A 398 10.47 -5.98 -25.81
C ALA A 398 11.10 -7.18 -25.09
N ARG A 399 10.87 -8.38 -25.58
CA ARG A 399 11.32 -9.64 -24.97
C ARG A 399 12.26 -10.40 -25.90
N ARG A 400 13.23 -11.05 -25.30
CA ARG A 400 14.02 -12.08 -25.96
C ARG A 400 13.77 -13.39 -25.22
N GLU A 401 13.27 -14.40 -25.92
CA GLU A 401 12.98 -15.70 -25.33
C GLU A 401 14.23 -16.27 -24.66
N SER A 402 14.09 -16.57 -23.41
CA SER A 402 15.21 -16.98 -22.55
C SER A 402 14.70 -17.89 -21.43
N THR A 403 15.52 -18.81 -20.98
CA THR A 403 15.16 -19.76 -19.91
C THR A 403 16.15 -19.68 -18.75
N PHE A 404 15.60 -19.57 -17.54
CA PHE A 404 16.37 -19.53 -16.29
C PHE A 404 16.00 -20.69 -15.36
N LYS A 405 16.96 -21.14 -14.55
CA LYS A 405 16.70 -21.99 -13.40
C LYS A 405 16.77 -21.16 -12.13
N LEU A 406 15.67 -21.13 -11.40
CA LEU A 406 15.63 -20.45 -10.10
C LEU A 406 16.38 -21.25 -9.03
N ILE A 407 17.15 -20.56 -8.20
CA ILE A 407 17.68 -21.10 -6.94
C ILE A 407 16.67 -20.81 -5.85
N GLY A 408 16.09 -21.86 -5.25
CA GLY A 408 15.10 -21.69 -4.18
C GLY A 408 15.68 -20.92 -3.00
N HIS A 409 14.89 -20.01 -2.44
CA HIS A 409 15.23 -19.33 -1.21
C HIS A 409 15.21 -20.31 -0.02
N PRO A 410 16.21 -20.29 0.87
CA PRO A 410 16.16 -21.09 2.08
C PRO A 410 14.99 -20.61 2.97
N PRO A 411 14.29 -21.54 3.67
CA PRO A 411 13.18 -21.18 4.54
C PRO A 411 13.50 -20.14 5.62
N GLU A 412 14.77 -20.06 6.02
CA GLU A 412 15.26 -19.13 7.03
C GLU A 412 15.28 -17.65 6.59
N GLY A 413 15.31 -17.36 5.28
CA GLY A 413 15.23 -16.00 4.73
C GLY A 413 13.81 -15.43 4.69
N TYR A 414 12.79 -16.25 4.98
CA TYR A 414 11.38 -15.87 4.93
C TYR A 414 10.75 -15.52 6.29
N LYS A 415 11.53 -15.50 7.38
CA LYS A 415 11.02 -15.10 8.70
C LYS A 415 10.60 -13.62 8.77
N ASP A 416 10.97 -12.82 7.78
CA ASP A 416 10.56 -11.42 7.63
C ASP A 416 9.33 -11.25 6.72
N GLY A 417 8.36 -12.19 6.79
CA GLY A 417 7.15 -12.16 5.96
C GLY A 417 6.29 -10.90 6.10
N GLY A 418 6.31 -10.21 7.24
CA GLY A 418 5.65 -8.92 7.44
C GLY A 418 6.21 -7.81 6.55
N TRP A 419 7.51 -7.74 6.42
CA TRP A 419 8.23 -6.78 5.59
C TRP A 419 7.76 -6.70 4.14
N LYS A 420 7.45 -7.87 3.55
CA LYS A 420 7.14 -7.97 2.13
C LYS A 420 5.83 -7.26 1.77
N TYR A 421 4.82 -7.35 2.61
CA TYR A 421 3.51 -6.78 2.29
C TYR A 421 3.47 -5.27 2.51
N GLU A 422 4.07 -4.78 3.58
CA GLU A 422 4.08 -3.35 3.90
C GLU A 422 4.93 -2.56 2.91
N SER A 423 6.17 -2.99 2.66
CA SER A 423 7.02 -2.33 1.68
C SER A 423 6.43 -2.34 0.27
N THR A 424 5.82 -3.46 -0.14
CA THR A 424 5.16 -3.57 -1.44
C THR A 424 4.01 -2.57 -1.59
N ARG A 425 3.20 -2.39 -0.55
CA ARG A 425 2.08 -1.43 -0.58
C ARG A 425 2.54 0.01 -0.67
N LEU A 426 3.58 0.37 0.07
CA LEU A 426 4.16 1.71 -0.01
C LEU A 426 4.73 2.01 -1.38
N ASN A 427 5.46 1.05 -1.91
CA ASN A 427 6.01 1.13 -3.24
C ASN A 427 4.90 1.23 -4.29
N GLN A 428 3.80 0.48 -4.13
CA GLN A 428 2.62 0.57 -4.98
C GLN A 428 1.99 1.97 -4.97
N ILE A 429 1.80 2.56 -3.80
CA ILE A 429 1.26 3.92 -3.66
C ILE A 429 2.16 4.92 -4.36
N ARG A 430 3.48 4.82 -4.13
CA ARG A 430 4.47 5.68 -4.77
C ARG A 430 4.41 5.57 -6.29
N TYR A 431 4.39 4.35 -6.82
CA TYR A 431 4.27 4.08 -8.25
C TYR A 431 2.98 4.65 -8.84
N TYR A 432 1.83 4.39 -8.23
CA TYR A 432 0.56 4.89 -8.72
C TYR A 432 0.48 6.41 -8.71
N LYS A 433 1.03 7.05 -7.68
CA LYS A 433 1.11 8.52 -7.65
C LYS A 433 1.90 9.06 -8.84
N GLN A 434 3.04 8.49 -9.14
CA GLN A 434 3.85 8.90 -10.31
C GLN A 434 3.10 8.69 -11.63
N VAL A 435 2.42 7.54 -11.79
CA VAL A 435 1.62 7.26 -13.01
C VAL A 435 0.49 8.28 -13.18
N LEU A 436 -0.13 8.72 -12.08
CA LEU A 436 -1.25 9.65 -12.11
C LEU A 436 -0.84 11.09 -12.35
N ASP A 437 0.21 11.52 -11.67
CA ASP A 437 0.71 12.90 -11.78
C ASP A 437 1.31 13.18 -13.17
N ASN A 438 1.44 12.15 -14.05
CA ASN A 438 2.21 12.18 -15.30
C ASN A 438 3.64 12.71 -15.10
N GLU A 439 4.13 12.67 -13.88
CA GLU A 439 5.44 13.11 -13.48
C GLU A 439 6.11 11.92 -12.81
N SER A 440 6.77 11.09 -13.62
CA SER A 440 7.75 10.23 -13.00
C SER A 440 8.80 11.12 -12.34
N ASN A 441 9.38 10.65 -11.25
CA ASN A 441 10.55 11.29 -10.65
C ASN A 441 11.80 11.17 -11.57
N LEU A 442 11.60 10.99 -12.88
CA LEU A 442 12.64 10.78 -13.88
C LEU A 442 13.73 11.84 -13.82
N THR A 443 13.34 13.09 -13.61
CA THR A 443 14.28 14.23 -13.57
C THR A 443 14.86 14.48 -12.18
N THR A 444 14.18 14.05 -11.13
CA THR A 444 14.49 14.37 -9.74
C THR A 444 15.02 13.20 -8.92
N ASP A 445 14.89 11.97 -9.43
CA ASP A 445 15.34 10.75 -8.75
C ASP A 445 15.88 9.72 -9.75
N GLY A 446 17.00 9.08 -9.40
CA GLY A 446 17.68 8.07 -10.21
C GLY A 446 19.19 8.27 -10.27
N LEU A 447 19.81 8.03 -11.42
CA LEU A 447 21.27 8.15 -11.61
C LEU A 447 21.82 9.54 -11.27
N SER A 448 21.03 10.59 -11.54
CA SER A 448 21.41 11.99 -11.30
C SER A 448 21.51 12.34 -9.81
N THR A 449 20.74 11.69 -8.95
CA THR A 449 20.65 11.97 -7.50
C THR A 449 21.27 10.89 -6.63
N LEU A 450 21.87 9.87 -7.23
CA LEU A 450 22.41 8.70 -6.55
C LEU A 450 23.53 9.07 -5.56
N LYS A 451 23.30 8.77 -4.28
CA LYS A 451 24.26 8.95 -3.18
C LYS A 451 24.48 7.62 -2.46
N PHE A 452 25.72 7.31 -2.15
CA PHE A 452 26.13 6.12 -1.40
C PHE A 452 27.55 6.27 -0.90
N THR A 453 27.94 5.44 0.07
CA THR A 453 29.31 5.34 0.58
C THR A 453 29.87 3.95 0.27
N THR A 454 31.05 3.88 -0.30
CA THR A 454 31.73 2.61 -0.54
C THR A 454 32.51 2.20 0.70
N ASN A 455 32.17 1.03 1.28
CA ASN A 455 32.87 0.46 2.43
C ASN A 455 34.10 -0.35 2.00
N SER A 456 33.94 -1.17 0.97
CA SER A 456 35.03 -1.95 0.39
C SER A 456 34.82 -2.20 -1.10
N LYS A 457 35.94 -2.40 -1.79
CA LYS A 457 35.95 -2.77 -3.21
C LYS A 457 37.00 -3.84 -3.44
N THR A 458 36.64 -4.90 -4.12
CA THR A 458 37.54 -5.94 -4.59
C THR A 458 37.39 -6.08 -6.10
N GLU A 459 38.52 -6.11 -6.81
CA GLU A 459 38.57 -6.26 -8.26
C GLU A 459 39.48 -7.39 -8.64
N ASP A 460 39.07 -8.16 -9.64
CA ASP A 460 39.87 -9.20 -10.29
C ASP A 460 39.53 -9.18 -11.79
N LYS A 461 40.15 -10.03 -12.58
CA LYS A 461 39.87 -10.11 -14.01
C LYS A 461 38.39 -10.39 -14.24
N ASN A 462 37.71 -9.48 -14.94
CA ASN A 462 36.28 -9.55 -15.26
C ASN A 462 35.34 -9.63 -14.04
N TYR A 463 35.78 -9.13 -12.87
CA TYR A 463 34.99 -9.15 -11.65
C TYR A 463 35.24 -7.95 -10.77
N THR A 464 34.16 -7.34 -10.32
CA THR A 464 34.17 -6.28 -9.33
C THR A 464 33.12 -6.57 -8.25
N PHE A 465 33.54 -6.54 -6.99
CA PHE A 465 32.68 -6.60 -5.83
C PHE A 465 32.73 -5.26 -5.08
N LEU A 466 31.57 -4.66 -4.82
CA LEU A 466 31.43 -3.42 -4.08
C LEU A 466 30.53 -3.68 -2.87
N SER A 467 31.02 -3.35 -1.67
CA SER A 467 30.19 -3.27 -0.46
C SER A 467 29.90 -1.82 -0.15
N VAL A 468 28.63 -1.45 -0.04
CA VAL A 468 28.16 -0.06 0.06
C VAL A 468 27.15 0.13 1.18
N ASN A 469 27.10 1.36 1.72
CA ASN A 469 25.97 1.86 2.53
C ASN A 469 25.17 2.86 1.69
N LEU A 470 23.83 2.75 1.74
CA LEU A 470 22.90 3.51 0.89
C LEU A 470 22.44 4.82 1.52
#